data_900ca0d8fd0516200b270efeee571f14
#
_entry.id   900ca0d8fd0516200b270efeee571f14
#
_cell.length_a   1.000
_cell.length_b   1.000
_cell.length_c   1.000
_cell.angle_alpha   90.00
_cell.angle_beta   90.00
_cell.angle_gamma   90.00
#
_symmetry.space_group_name_H-M   'P 1'
#
loop_
_entity.id
_entity.type
_entity.pdbx_description
1 polymer ?
#
loop_
_entity_poly.entity_id
_entity_poly.type
_entity_poly.pdbx_seq_one_letter_code
_entity_poly.pdbx_strand_id
1 'polypeptide(L)'
;MSWLQKLLPPRIKSTPGARKTPVPEGLWVKCPACEATLYRTDLEKNLLVCPKCSFHERVSARERIDQLLDPEGRFEIGSEVVPVDALKFKDQKKYPERVEAALEETGETDALVVMQGSVRAVPLVLAAFEFEFMGGSMGSVVGERFVRGVRVAFESRIPFVCVSASGGARMQEGVNSLMQMAKTTAVLQELARARLPFISILTDPTMGGVSASFAFVADVVLAEPGALIGFAGPRVIEQTVREKLPDGFQRAEFLLEKGALDMIVDRRRLREELARLAALLMREPAPAG
;
A
#
# COMPACT_ATOMS: atom_id res chain seq x y z
N MET A 1 63.41 -5.43 47.32
CA MET A 1 62.17 -5.64 46.58
C MET A 1 61.10 -5.87 47.61
N SER A 2 60.12 -4.96 47.68
CA SER A 2 59.10 -4.89 48.72
C SER A 2 58.05 -5.99 48.52
N TRP A 3 57.69 -6.70 49.60
CA TRP A 3 56.68 -7.77 49.67
C TRP A 3 55.25 -7.31 49.31
N LEU A 4 55.01 -6.00 49.31
CA LEU A 4 53.72 -5.37 48.95
C LEU A 4 53.35 -5.53 47.49
N GLN A 5 54.29 -5.86 46.59
CA GLN A 5 53.98 -6.09 45.17
C GLN A 5 53.31 -7.45 44.86
N LYS A 6 53.26 -8.37 45.84
CA LYS A 6 52.63 -9.69 45.69
C LYS A 6 51.15 -9.73 46.08
N LEU A 7 50.60 -8.64 46.62
CA LEU A 7 49.22 -8.52 47.09
C LEU A 7 48.28 -7.80 46.11
N LEU A 8 48.77 -7.30 45.00
CA LEU A 8 47.93 -6.68 44.00
C LEU A 8 47.36 -7.74 43.03
N PRO A 9 46.03 -7.75 42.81
CA PRO A 9 45.43 -8.66 41.83
C PRO A 9 46.01 -8.38 40.44
N PRO A 10 46.12 -9.41 39.58
CA PRO A 10 46.69 -9.24 38.25
C PRO A 10 45.88 -8.20 37.48
N ARG A 11 46.53 -7.12 37.05
CA ARG A 11 45.94 -6.16 36.11
C ARG A 11 45.67 -6.88 34.81
N ILE A 12 44.39 -7.07 34.48
CA ILE A 12 43.95 -7.50 33.16
C ILE A 12 44.40 -6.41 32.19
N LYS A 13 45.42 -6.71 31.39
CA LYS A 13 45.77 -5.86 30.23
C LYS A 13 44.62 -5.95 29.26
N SER A 14 43.77 -4.94 29.20
CA SER A 14 42.83 -4.77 28.14
C SER A 14 43.61 -4.66 26.83
N THR A 15 43.46 -5.64 25.97
CA THR A 15 43.99 -5.59 24.61
C THR A 15 43.40 -4.33 23.93
N PRO A 16 44.24 -3.46 23.31
CA PRO A 16 43.69 -2.27 22.63
C PRO A 16 42.76 -2.73 21.51
N GLY A 17 41.49 -2.42 21.70
CA GLY A 17 40.48 -2.21 20.67
C GLY A 17 40.52 -3.07 19.42
N ALA A 18 39.84 -4.20 19.45
CA ALA A 18 39.12 -4.56 18.25
C ALA A 18 38.26 -3.33 17.87
N ARG A 19 38.56 -2.66 16.75
CA ARG A 19 37.71 -1.62 16.20
C ARG A 19 36.29 -2.21 16.12
N LYS A 20 35.39 -1.73 16.97
CA LYS A 20 33.96 -1.99 16.80
C LYS A 20 33.64 -1.43 15.43
N THR A 21 33.49 -2.30 14.46
CA THR A 21 32.89 -1.94 13.16
C THR A 21 31.57 -1.28 13.49
N PRO A 22 31.33 -0.02 13.11
CA PRO A 22 30.04 0.59 13.37
C PRO A 22 28.99 -0.32 12.71
N VAL A 23 28.02 -0.73 13.50
CA VAL A 23 26.85 -1.46 12.97
C VAL A 23 26.23 -0.51 11.96
N PRO A 24 26.07 -0.91 10.69
CA PRO A 24 25.45 -0.03 9.71
C PRO A 24 24.09 0.47 10.21
N GLU A 25 23.86 1.77 10.11
CA GLU A 25 22.57 2.36 10.46
C GLU A 25 21.47 1.74 9.61
N GLY A 26 20.30 1.45 10.20
CA GLY A 26 19.16 0.88 9.49
C GLY A 26 19.04 -0.65 9.50
N LEU A 27 20.01 -1.40 10.07
CA LEU A 27 19.91 -2.86 10.21
C LEU A 27 18.80 -3.32 11.17
N TRP A 28 18.45 -2.49 12.12
CA TRP A 28 17.45 -2.77 13.14
C TRP A 28 16.32 -1.76 13.08
N VAL A 29 15.09 -2.26 13.09
CA VAL A 29 13.87 -1.46 13.11
C VAL A 29 13.01 -1.87 14.32
N LYS A 30 12.23 -0.94 14.85
CA LYS A 30 11.25 -1.23 15.89
C LYS A 30 9.87 -1.37 15.26
N CYS A 31 9.18 -2.45 15.57
CA CYS A 31 7.77 -2.58 15.20
C CYS A 31 6.95 -1.48 15.88
N PRO A 32 6.15 -0.69 15.14
CA PRO A 32 5.37 0.39 15.74
C PRO A 32 4.21 -0.09 16.62
N ALA A 33 3.80 -1.36 16.49
CA ALA A 33 2.69 -1.91 17.26
C ALA A 33 3.14 -2.61 18.57
N CYS A 34 4.22 -3.41 18.54
CA CYS A 34 4.66 -4.18 19.70
C CYS A 34 6.04 -3.77 20.23
N GLU A 35 6.66 -2.74 19.64
CA GLU A 35 7.98 -2.20 19.99
C GLU A 35 9.15 -3.21 19.94
N ALA A 36 8.91 -4.40 19.44
CA ALA A 36 9.95 -5.41 19.27
C ALA A 36 11.03 -4.90 18.31
N THR A 37 12.28 -5.09 18.66
CA THR A 37 13.42 -4.82 17.77
C THR A 37 13.55 -5.98 16.78
N LEU A 38 13.50 -5.67 15.49
CA LEU A 38 13.52 -6.62 14.39
C LEU A 38 14.74 -6.35 13.49
N TYR A 39 15.28 -7.41 12.92
CA TYR A 39 16.28 -7.28 11.87
C TYR A 39 15.59 -6.96 10.55
N ARG A 40 16.01 -5.88 9.88
CA ARG A 40 15.32 -5.38 8.67
C ARG A 40 15.21 -6.43 7.58
N THR A 41 16.29 -7.17 7.32
CA THR A 41 16.29 -8.23 6.30
C THR A 41 15.30 -9.36 6.60
N ASP A 42 15.10 -9.69 7.89
CA ASP A 42 14.12 -10.71 8.28
C ASP A 42 12.69 -10.20 8.13
N LEU A 43 12.47 -8.91 8.40
CA LEU A 43 11.19 -8.26 8.18
C LEU A 43 10.84 -8.19 6.69
N GLU A 44 11.80 -7.86 5.83
CA GLU A 44 11.66 -7.85 4.36
C GLU A 44 11.35 -9.25 3.82
N LYS A 45 12.05 -10.30 4.27
CA LYS A 45 11.74 -11.70 3.93
C LYS A 45 10.35 -12.13 4.38
N ASN A 46 9.83 -11.53 5.45
CA ASN A 46 8.47 -11.76 5.94
C ASN A 46 7.45 -10.77 5.33
N LEU A 47 7.77 -10.18 4.18
CA LEU A 47 6.92 -9.26 3.44
C LEU A 47 6.50 -8.02 4.27
N LEU A 48 7.38 -7.49 5.10
CA LEU A 48 7.12 -6.37 6.02
C LEU A 48 5.96 -6.62 6.99
N VAL A 49 5.74 -7.88 7.36
CA VAL A 49 4.83 -8.29 8.44
C VAL A 49 5.64 -8.63 9.68
N CYS A 50 5.35 -8.00 10.79
CA CYS A 50 6.06 -8.26 12.04
C CYS A 50 5.93 -9.74 12.47
N PRO A 51 7.05 -10.47 12.66
CA PRO A 51 6.99 -11.88 13.04
C PRO A 51 6.53 -12.10 14.49
N LYS A 52 6.44 -11.02 15.32
CA LYS A 52 6.06 -11.10 16.73
C LYS A 52 4.57 -10.85 16.95
N CYS A 53 4.00 -9.84 16.29
CA CYS A 53 2.60 -9.43 16.51
C CYS A 53 1.75 -9.44 15.23
N SER A 54 2.33 -9.82 14.10
CA SER A 54 1.67 -9.83 12.78
C SER A 54 1.19 -8.44 12.32
N PHE A 55 1.76 -7.37 12.84
CA PHE A 55 1.49 -6.03 12.35
C PHE A 55 2.00 -5.90 10.91
N HIS A 56 1.15 -5.40 10.01
CA HIS A 56 1.45 -5.17 8.61
C HIS A 56 2.00 -3.75 8.45
N GLU A 57 3.30 -3.61 8.19
CA GLU A 57 3.89 -2.31 7.89
C GLU A 57 3.47 -1.82 6.50
N ARG A 58 3.58 -0.52 6.26
CA ARG A 58 3.32 0.03 4.92
C ARG A 58 4.32 -0.48 3.91
N VAL A 59 3.86 -0.61 2.69
CA VAL A 59 4.64 -1.14 1.56
C VAL A 59 4.49 -0.17 0.41
N SER A 60 5.59 0.16 -0.26
CA SER A 60 5.57 0.99 -1.46
C SER A 60 4.82 0.31 -2.62
N ALA A 61 4.40 1.10 -3.61
CA ALA A 61 3.72 0.56 -4.78
C ALA A 61 4.59 -0.48 -5.53
N ARG A 62 5.88 -0.20 -5.70
CA ARG A 62 6.82 -1.12 -6.39
C ARG A 62 7.01 -2.42 -5.62
N GLU A 63 7.26 -2.34 -4.31
CA GLU A 63 7.36 -3.54 -3.46
C GLU A 63 6.06 -4.35 -3.48
N ARG A 64 4.90 -3.70 -3.50
CA ARG A 64 3.60 -4.37 -3.61
C ARG A 64 3.47 -5.13 -4.93
N ILE A 65 3.87 -4.52 -6.03
CA ILE A 65 3.91 -5.14 -7.34
C ILE A 65 4.87 -6.35 -7.33
N ASP A 66 6.05 -6.20 -6.73
CA ASP A 66 7.03 -7.28 -6.64
C ASP A 66 6.58 -8.45 -5.76
N GLN A 67 5.83 -8.16 -4.70
CA GLN A 67 5.24 -9.19 -3.84
C GLN A 67 4.13 -10.00 -4.52
N LEU A 68 3.39 -9.39 -5.45
CA LEU A 68 2.19 -10.00 -6.04
C LEU A 68 2.44 -10.56 -7.43
N LEU A 69 3.05 -9.80 -8.33
CA LEU A 69 3.23 -10.23 -9.71
C LEU A 69 4.44 -11.14 -9.91
N ASP A 70 4.33 -11.99 -10.90
CA ASP A 70 5.45 -12.76 -11.42
C ASP A 70 6.50 -11.79 -11.98
N PRO A 71 7.81 -12.08 -11.87
CA PRO A 71 8.85 -11.13 -12.28
C PRO A 71 8.91 -10.90 -13.79
N GLU A 72 8.40 -11.86 -14.57
CA GLU A 72 8.47 -11.83 -16.02
C GLU A 72 7.19 -11.29 -16.66
N GLY A 73 7.31 -10.69 -17.85
CA GLY A 73 6.16 -10.25 -18.64
C GLY A 73 5.41 -9.04 -18.11
N ARG A 74 6.01 -8.24 -17.22
CA ARG A 74 5.41 -7.01 -16.70
C ARG A 74 5.50 -5.87 -17.69
N PHE A 75 4.44 -5.10 -17.81
CA PHE A 75 4.37 -3.89 -18.62
C PHE A 75 3.68 -2.76 -17.85
N GLU A 76 4.34 -1.64 -17.65
CA GLU A 76 3.79 -0.48 -16.94
C GLU A 76 2.88 0.36 -17.85
N ILE A 77 1.73 0.77 -17.31
CA ILE A 77 0.68 1.47 -18.03
C ILE A 77 0.57 2.91 -17.51
N GLY A 78 0.70 3.90 -18.42
CA GLY A 78 0.43 5.30 -18.12
C GLY A 78 1.53 5.98 -17.30
N SER A 79 2.75 5.46 -17.27
CA SER A 79 3.90 6.10 -16.58
C SER A 79 4.24 7.49 -17.14
N GLU A 80 3.89 7.77 -18.40
CA GLU A 80 4.07 9.07 -19.06
C GLU A 80 3.04 10.13 -18.63
N VAL A 81 1.98 9.74 -17.90
CA VAL A 81 0.98 10.68 -17.39
C VAL A 81 1.54 11.35 -16.14
N VAL A 82 1.66 12.67 -16.18
CA VAL A 82 2.26 13.47 -15.11
C VAL A 82 1.30 14.55 -14.62
N PRO A 83 1.44 15.02 -13.36
CA PRO A 83 0.57 16.06 -12.79
C PRO A 83 0.69 17.39 -13.52
N VAL A 84 -0.45 18.08 -13.64
CA VAL A 84 -0.52 19.46 -14.16
C VAL A 84 -1.18 20.35 -13.12
N ASP A 85 -0.51 21.45 -12.75
CA ASP A 85 -1.07 22.45 -11.83
C ASP A 85 -2.05 23.39 -12.54
N ALA A 86 -3.25 22.88 -12.84
CA ALA A 86 -4.29 23.64 -13.54
C ALA A 86 -4.85 24.80 -12.70
N LEU A 87 -4.80 24.68 -11.37
CA LEU A 87 -5.37 25.67 -10.43
C LEU A 87 -4.35 26.69 -9.94
N LYS A 88 -3.06 26.50 -10.24
CA LYS A 88 -1.95 27.28 -9.67
C LYS A 88 -2.04 27.32 -8.14
N PHE A 89 -2.30 26.14 -7.56
CA PHE A 89 -2.55 25.99 -6.13
C PHE A 89 -1.33 26.37 -5.31
N LYS A 90 -1.57 27.15 -4.27
CA LYS A 90 -0.56 27.56 -3.29
C LYS A 90 -1.19 27.67 -1.90
N ASP A 91 -0.64 26.97 -0.95
CA ASP A 91 -0.80 27.19 0.48
C ASP A 91 0.53 27.67 1.08
N GLN A 92 1.16 26.91 1.97
CA GLN A 92 2.52 27.16 2.45
C GLN A 92 3.58 26.89 1.38
N LYS A 93 3.30 25.93 0.45
CA LYS A 93 4.14 25.57 -0.70
C LYS A 93 3.26 25.54 -1.96
N LYS A 94 3.87 25.75 -3.12
CA LYS A 94 3.16 25.55 -4.40
C LYS A 94 2.96 24.06 -4.68
N TYR A 95 1.93 23.71 -5.44
CA TYR A 95 1.66 22.33 -5.79
C TYR A 95 2.83 21.65 -6.54
N PRO A 96 3.47 22.26 -7.54
CA PRO A 96 4.65 21.69 -8.19
C PRO A 96 5.81 21.39 -7.24
N GLU A 97 6.06 22.25 -6.24
CA GLU A 97 7.11 22.04 -5.23
C GLU A 97 6.81 20.80 -4.35
N ARG A 98 5.53 20.51 -4.11
CA ARG A 98 5.11 19.30 -3.38
C ARG A 98 5.26 18.03 -4.23
N VAL A 99 4.94 18.13 -5.53
CA VAL A 99 5.10 17.02 -6.48
C VAL A 99 6.58 16.67 -6.63
N GLU A 100 7.45 17.69 -6.79
CA GLU A 100 8.90 17.50 -6.90
C GLU A 100 9.48 16.82 -5.64
N ALA A 101 9.11 17.30 -4.46
CA ALA A 101 9.54 16.69 -3.20
C ALA A 101 9.06 15.23 -3.06
N ALA A 102 7.83 14.93 -3.47
CA ALA A 102 7.30 13.56 -3.43
C ALA A 102 8.00 12.64 -4.45
N LEU A 103 8.33 13.16 -5.64
CA LEU A 103 9.12 12.45 -6.65
C LEU A 103 10.53 12.13 -6.13
N GLU A 104 11.20 13.08 -5.48
CA GLU A 104 12.52 12.86 -4.87
C GLU A 104 12.49 11.81 -3.77
N GLU A 105 11.42 11.77 -2.97
CA GLU A 105 11.26 10.85 -1.85
C GLU A 105 10.93 9.42 -2.31
N THR A 106 10.01 9.28 -3.29
CA THR A 106 9.43 7.99 -3.69
C THR A 106 10.02 7.41 -4.98
N GLY A 107 10.58 8.27 -5.84
CA GLY A 107 10.96 7.91 -7.20
C GLY A 107 9.78 7.77 -8.16
N GLU A 108 8.54 7.99 -7.68
CA GLU A 108 7.32 7.90 -8.49
C GLU A 108 6.85 9.26 -8.98
N THR A 109 6.25 9.29 -10.16
CA THR A 109 5.73 10.54 -10.76
C THR A 109 4.32 10.88 -10.28
N ASP A 110 3.60 9.94 -9.68
CA ASP A 110 2.32 10.15 -8.97
C ASP A 110 1.98 8.95 -8.06
N ALA A 111 0.90 9.07 -7.30
CA ALA A 111 0.49 8.16 -6.25
C ALA A 111 -0.09 6.80 -6.73
N LEU A 112 -0.05 6.48 -8.01
CA LEU A 112 -0.54 5.20 -8.54
C LEU A 112 0.40 4.63 -9.59
N VAL A 113 0.83 3.39 -9.40
CA VAL A 113 1.55 2.59 -10.39
C VAL A 113 0.61 1.52 -10.93
N VAL A 114 0.50 1.39 -12.25
CA VAL A 114 -0.34 0.39 -12.89
C VAL A 114 0.51 -0.53 -13.76
N MET A 115 0.37 -1.83 -13.56
CA MET A 115 1.18 -2.85 -14.22
C MET A 115 0.31 -3.96 -14.79
N GLN A 116 0.46 -4.29 -16.05
CA GLN A 116 0.00 -5.56 -16.59
C GLN A 116 1.03 -6.63 -16.29
N GLY A 117 0.60 -7.82 -15.91
CA GLY A 117 1.47 -8.95 -15.61
C GLY A 117 0.66 -10.19 -15.28
N SER A 118 1.27 -11.11 -14.52
CA SER A 118 0.59 -12.32 -14.05
C SER A 118 0.85 -12.52 -12.56
N VAL A 119 -0.06 -13.22 -11.90
CA VAL A 119 0.12 -13.72 -10.55
C VAL A 119 0.00 -15.25 -10.61
N ARG A 120 1.11 -15.98 -10.32
CA ARG A 120 1.17 -17.43 -10.48
C ARG A 120 0.63 -17.91 -11.86
N ALA A 121 1.13 -17.26 -12.90
CA ALA A 121 0.73 -17.44 -14.31
C ALA A 121 -0.72 -17.05 -14.67
N VAL A 122 -1.53 -16.55 -13.74
CA VAL A 122 -2.86 -15.99 -14.04
C VAL A 122 -2.69 -14.54 -14.47
N PRO A 123 -3.03 -14.18 -15.73
CA PRO A 123 -2.86 -12.83 -16.22
C PRO A 123 -3.84 -11.84 -15.58
N LEU A 124 -3.37 -10.63 -15.28
CA LEU A 124 -4.21 -9.54 -14.74
C LEU A 124 -3.55 -8.18 -14.96
N VAL A 125 -4.30 -7.11 -14.67
CA VAL A 125 -3.77 -5.76 -14.50
C VAL A 125 -3.84 -5.40 -13.02
N LEU A 126 -2.72 -4.96 -12.44
CA LEU A 126 -2.58 -4.55 -11.04
C LEU A 126 -2.32 -3.05 -10.95
N ALA A 127 -3.15 -2.32 -10.22
CA ALA A 127 -2.92 -0.95 -9.80
C ALA A 127 -2.52 -0.95 -8.32
N ALA A 128 -1.40 -0.31 -7.96
CA ALA A 128 -0.93 -0.19 -6.59
C ALA A 128 -0.68 1.26 -6.22
N PHE A 129 -1.24 1.70 -5.09
CA PHE A 129 -1.04 3.05 -4.58
C PHE A 129 0.31 3.20 -3.90
N GLU A 130 0.96 4.35 -4.16
CA GLU A 130 2.12 4.83 -3.42
C GLU A 130 1.67 5.83 -2.35
N PHE A 131 1.65 5.36 -1.11
CA PHE A 131 1.17 6.18 0.00
C PHE A 131 2.11 7.34 0.33
N GLU A 132 3.41 7.14 0.20
CA GLU A 132 4.40 8.18 0.52
C GLU A 132 4.35 9.32 -0.52
N PHE A 133 3.79 9.09 -1.72
CA PHE A 133 3.52 10.16 -2.67
C PHE A 133 2.27 10.94 -2.24
N MET A 134 2.47 12.03 -1.52
CA MET A 134 1.41 12.94 -1.06
C MET A 134 0.24 12.24 -0.33
N GLY A 135 0.56 11.24 0.52
CA GLY A 135 -0.43 10.46 1.26
C GLY A 135 -1.28 9.54 0.38
N GLY A 136 -0.78 9.08 -0.75
CA GLY A 136 -1.55 8.26 -1.70
C GLY A 136 -2.77 8.98 -2.27
N SER A 137 -2.78 10.31 -2.29
CA SER A 137 -3.97 11.08 -2.62
C SER A 137 -4.36 10.95 -4.10
N MET A 138 -5.66 10.75 -4.32
CA MET A 138 -6.25 10.62 -5.65
C MET A 138 -6.30 11.98 -6.36
N GLY A 139 -5.45 12.19 -7.35
CA GLY A 139 -5.45 13.31 -8.28
C GLY A 139 -5.85 12.87 -9.70
N SER A 140 -5.76 13.80 -10.65
CA SER A 140 -6.10 13.58 -12.06
C SER A 140 -5.26 12.47 -12.70
N VAL A 141 -3.98 12.37 -12.34
CA VAL A 141 -3.06 11.32 -12.81
C VAL A 141 -3.51 9.94 -12.31
N VAL A 142 -3.83 9.82 -11.01
CA VAL A 142 -4.35 8.57 -10.43
C VAL A 142 -5.58 8.10 -11.20
N GLY A 143 -6.55 9.00 -11.41
CA GLY A 143 -7.75 8.66 -12.17
C GLY A 143 -7.48 8.27 -13.62
N GLU A 144 -6.53 8.93 -14.29
CA GLU A 144 -6.17 8.60 -15.68
C GLU A 144 -5.46 7.25 -15.78
N ARG A 145 -4.44 7.01 -14.92
CA ARG A 145 -3.72 5.72 -14.91
C ARG A 145 -4.64 4.56 -14.57
N PHE A 146 -5.56 4.76 -13.61
CA PHE A 146 -6.58 3.78 -13.26
C PHE A 146 -7.46 3.43 -14.48
N VAL A 147 -7.98 4.43 -15.17
CA VAL A 147 -8.82 4.24 -16.37
C VAL A 147 -8.08 3.50 -17.47
N ARG A 148 -6.81 3.85 -17.72
CA ARG A 148 -5.98 3.15 -18.70
C ARG A 148 -5.75 1.69 -18.31
N GLY A 149 -5.48 1.42 -17.03
CA GLY A 149 -5.35 0.06 -16.53
C GLY A 149 -6.63 -0.77 -16.74
N VAL A 150 -7.78 -0.21 -16.39
CA VAL A 150 -9.08 -0.87 -16.61
C VAL A 150 -9.34 -1.14 -18.11
N ARG A 151 -9.00 -0.20 -18.98
CA ARG A 151 -9.14 -0.41 -20.44
C ARG A 151 -8.24 -1.52 -20.97
N VAL A 152 -6.98 -1.58 -20.51
CA VAL A 152 -6.08 -2.69 -20.87
C VAL A 152 -6.64 -4.04 -20.36
N ALA A 153 -7.16 -4.09 -19.15
CA ALA A 153 -7.85 -5.28 -18.62
C ALA A 153 -9.06 -5.67 -19.47
N PHE A 154 -9.86 -4.69 -19.87
CA PHE A 154 -11.02 -4.89 -20.74
C PHE A 154 -10.63 -5.43 -22.13
N GLU A 155 -9.66 -4.81 -22.80
CA GLU A 155 -9.18 -5.18 -24.13
C GLU A 155 -8.50 -6.56 -24.13
N SER A 156 -7.71 -6.85 -23.12
CA SER A 156 -7.02 -8.13 -22.94
C SER A 156 -7.93 -9.23 -22.36
N ARG A 157 -9.15 -8.88 -21.93
CA ARG A 157 -10.12 -9.77 -21.27
C ARG A 157 -9.56 -10.50 -20.05
N ILE A 158 -8.90 -9.75 -19.18
CA ILE A 158 -8.27 -10.22 -17.94
C ILE A 158 -8.80 -9.44 -16.73
N PRO A 159 -8.66 -9.97 -15.49
CA PRO A 159 -9.07 -9.27 -14.28
C PRO A 159 -8.33 -7.94 -14.08
N PHE A 160 -9.01 -6.99 -13.44
CA PHE A 160 -8.40 -5.79 -12.89
C PHE A 160 -8.33 -5.88 -11.37
N VAL A 161 -7.19 -5.52 -10.80
CA VAL A 161 -6.93 -5.54 -9.35
C VAL A 161 -6.43 -4.18 -8.91
N CYS A 162 -6.93 -3.66 -7.78
CA CYS A 162 -6.41 -2.42 -7.20
C CYS A 162 -6.03 -2.63 -5.74
N VAL A 163 -4.78 -2.33 -5.39
CA VAL A 163 -4.31 -2.26 -4.00
C VAL A 163 -4.32 -0.81 -3.56
N SER A 164 -5.24 -0.47 -2.67
CA SER A 164 -5.48 0.89 -2.22
C SER A 164 -4.71 1.20 -0.93
N ALA A 165 -3.96 2.31 -0.95
CA ALA A 165 -3.35 2.95 0.22
C ALA A 165 -3.46 4.47 0.05
N SER A 166 -4.45 5.12 0.68
CA SER A 166 -4.77 6.52 0.35
C SER A 166 -5.44 7.26 1.50
N GLY A 167 -5.04 8.52 1.67
CA GLY A 167 -5.73 9.49 2.51
C GLY A 167 -7.01 10.09 1.88
N GLY A 168 -7.26 9.87 0.58
CA GLY A 168 -8.45 10.35 -0.13
C GLY A 168 -8.16 11.26 -1.32
N ALA A 169 -9.05 12.20 -1.61
CA ALA A 169 -8.93 13.12 -2.75
C ALA A 169 -7.81 14.14 -2.56
N ARG A 170 -7.06 14.44 -3.62
CA ARG A 170 -5.94 15.41 -3.63
C ARG A 170 -6.47 16.84 -3.54
N MET A 171 -6.26 17.48 -2.38
CA MET A 171 -6.77 18.82 -2.09
C MET A 171 -6.23 19.86 -3.07
N GLN A 172 -4.99 19.75 -3.52
CA GLN A 172 -4.32 20.69 -4.41
C GLN A 172 -4.93 20.75 -5.80
N GLU A 173 -5.66 19.73 -6.21
CA GLU A 173 -6.37 19.67 -7.49
C GLU A 173 -7.88 20.04 -7.36
N GLY A 174 -8.34 20.37 -6.15
CA GLY A 174 -9.70 20.83 -5.88
C GLY A 174 -10.77 19.88 -6.43
N VAL A 175 -11.75 20.41 -7.15
CA VAL A 175 -12.86 19.63 -7.73
C VAL A 175 -12.39 18.59 -8.76
N ASN A 176 -11.25 18.83 -9.43
CA ASN A 176 -10.71 17.88 -10.41
C ASN A 176 -10.38 16.52 -9.76
N SER A 177 -9.88 16.54 -8.52
CA SER A 177 -9.63 15.30 -7.79
C SER A 177 -10.94 14.56 -7.43
N LEU A 178 -12.00 15.27 -7.09
CA LEU A 178 -13.31 14.67 -6.81
C LEU A 178 -13.95 14.08 -8.07
N MET A 179 -13.74 14.69 -9.22
CA MET A 179 -14.26 14.18 -10.51
C MET A 179 -13.61 12.85 -10.93
N GLN A 180 -12.46 12.49 -10.33
CA GLN A 180 -11.85 11.18 -10.56
C GLN A 180 -12.73 10.05 -10.03
N MET A 181 -13.51 10.27 -8.96
CA MET A 181 -14.47 9.29 -8.45
C MET A 181 -15.48 8.88 -9.53
N ALA A 182 -16.08 9.85 -10.20
CA ALA A 182 -17.01 9.60 -11.30
C ALA A 182 -16.32 8.93 -12.50
N LYS A 183 -15.12 9.41 -12.86
CA LYS A 183 -14.34 8.90 -14.00
C LYS A 183 -13.97 7.43 -13.81
N THR A 184 -13.47 7.05 -12.65
CA THR A 184 -13.06 5.67 -12.34
C THR A 184 -14.27 4.74 -12.23
N THR A 185 -15.37 5.18 -11.61
CA THR A 185 -16.60 4.39 -11.52
C THR A 185 -17.23 4.16 -12.90
N ALA A 186 -17.17 5.15 -13.79
CA ALA A 186 -17.71 4.99 -15.16
C ALA A 186 -16.98 3.90 -15.95
N VAL A 187 -15.64 3.86 -15.90
CA VAL A 187 -14.88 2.82 -16.62
C VAL A 187 -15.05 1.44 -16.00
N LEU A 188 -15.22 1.33 -14.69
CA LEU A 188 -15.52 0.05 -14.02
C LEU A 188 -16.87 -0.51 -14.47
N GLN A 189 -17.84 0.34 -14.82
CA GLN A 189 -19.11 -0.11 -15.39
C GLN A 189 -18.93 -0.77 -16.78
N GLU A 190 -17.95 -0.34 -17.58
CA GLU A 190 -17.60 -1.00 -18.85
C GLU A 190 -17.03 -2.41 -18.57
N LEU A 191 -16.14 -2.54 -17.58
CA LEU A 191 -15.58 -3.83 -17.17
C LEU A 191 -16.68 -4.80 -16.68
N ALA A 192 -17.58 -4.31 -15.82
CA ALA A 192 -18.71 -5.09 -15.30
C ALA A 192 -19.64 -5.59 -16.41
N ARG A 193 -19.98 -4.75 -17.40
CA ARG A 193 -20.77 -5.16 -18.59
C ARG A 193 -20.08 -6.25 -19.39
N ALA A 194 -18.75 -6.24 -19.45
CA ALA A 194 -17.97 -7.30 -20.10
C ALA A 194 -17.86 -8.57 -19.26
N ARG A 195 -18.37 -8.56 -18.03
CA ARG A 195 -18.27 -9.65 -17.03
C ARG A 195 -16.82 -10.02 -16.71
N LEU A 196 -15.96 -9.00 -16.61
CA LEU A 196 -14.57 -9.12 -16.19
C LEU A 196 -14.46 -8.68 -14.73
N PRO A 197 -13.79 -9.47 -13.87
CA PRO A 197 -13.77 -9.19 -12.45
C PRO A 197 -12.88 -8.00 -12.10
N PHE A 198 -13.36 -7.22 -11.12
CA PHE A 198 -12.60 -6.23 -10.41
C PHE A 198 -12.41 -6.68 -8.95
N ILE A 199 -11.17 -6.82 -8.50
CA ILE A 199 -10.82 -7.17 -7.13
C ILE A 199 -10.15 -5.97 -6.47
N SER A 200 -10.65 -5.54 -5.31
CA SER A 200 -10.06 -4.46 -4.51
C SER A 200 -9.40 -5.03 -3.27
N ILE A 201 -8.18 -4.56 -2.96
CA ILE A 201 -7.41 -4.92 -1.79
C ILE A 201 -7.14 -3.63 -1.01
N LEU A 202 -7.72 -3.54 0.19
CA LEU A 202 -7.67 -2.35 1.03
C LEU A 202 -6.54 -2.50 2.07
N THR A 203 -5.62 -1.54 2.08
CA THR A 203 -4.49 -1.53 3.03
C THR A 203 -4.54 -0.30 3.93
N ASP A 204 -3.63 -0.21 4.90
CA ASP A 204 -3.58 0.87 5.88
C ASP A 204 -2.83 2.11 5.36
N PRO A 205 -3.51 3.29 5.26
CA PRO A 205 -4.95 3.54 5.35
C PRO A 205 -5.64 3.53 3.97
N THR A 206 -6.95 3.28 3.93
CA THR A 206 -7.78 3.53 2.72
C THR A 206 -8.96 4.40 3.10
N MET A 207 -8.93 5.68 2.72
CA MET A 207 -9.82 6.71 3.25
C MET A 207 -10.44 7.60 2.15
N GLY A 208 -11.42 8.39 2.54
CA GLY A 208 -11.97 9.52 1.79
C GLY A 208 -12.55 9.16 0.43
N GLY A 209 -12.21 9.96 -0.60
CA GLY A 209 -12.71 9.77 -1.96
C GLY A 209 -12.33 8.44 -2.60
N VAL A 210 -11.20 7.84 -2.21
CA VAL A 210 -10.75 6.53 -2.71
C VAL A 210 -11.66 5.43 -2.16
N SER A 211 -11.92 5.41 -0.84
CA SER A 211 -12.84 4.44 -0.25
C SER A 211 -14.27 4.62 -0.76
N ALA A 212 -14.72 5.86 -0.93
CA ALA A 212 -16.10 6.16 -1.40
C ALA A 212 -16.31 5.97 -2.90
N SER A 213 -15.29 5.56 -3.65
CA SER A 213 -15.40 5.28 -5.09
C SER A 213 -14.95 3.86 -5.41
N PHE A 214 -13.87 3.70 -6.14
CA PHE A 214 -13.46 2.40 -6.68
C PHE A 214 -13.03 1.36 -5.62
N ALA A 215 -12.65 1.78 -4.40
CA ALA A 215 -12.20 0.82 -3.39
C ALA A 215 -13.32 -0.15 -2.91
N PHE A 216 -14.57 0.35 -2.78
CA PHE A 216 -15.71 -0.46 -2.30
C PHE A 216 -16.71 -0.88 -3.42
N VAL A 217 -16.43 -0.56 -4.68
CA VAL A 217 -17.33 -0.95 -5.79
C VAL A 217 -16.83 -2.17 -6.56
N ALA A 218 -15.86 -2.91 -5.99
CA ALA A 218 -15.34 -4.12 -6.60
C ALA A 218 -16.30 -5.31 -6.46
N ASP A 219 -16.11 -6.33 -7.30
CA ASP A 219 -16.83 -7.61 -7.21
C ASP A 219 -16.39 -8.41 -5.97
N VAL A 220 -15.13 -8.25 -5.54
CA VAL A 220 -14.59 -8.81 -4.31
C VAL A 220 -13.73 -7.77 -3.63
N VAL A 221 -14.01 -7.50 -2.34
CA VAL A 221 -13.30 -6.52 -1.52
C VAL A 221 -12.51 -7.23 -0.42
N LEU A 222 -11.20 -7.23 -0.55
CA LEU A 222 -10.26 -7.79 0.43
C LEU A 222 -9.66 -6.68 1.29
N ALA A 223 -9.21 -7.02 2.50
CA ALA A 223 -8.40 -6.12 3.31
C ALA A 223 -7.21 -6.84 3.95
N GLU A 224 -6.13 -6.12 4.22
CA GLU A 224 -5.08 -6.59 5.13
C GLU A 224 -5.55 -6.50 6.59
N PRO A 225 -5.08 -7.40 7.49
CA PRO A 225 -5.42 -7.37 8.91
C PRO A 225 -5.11 -6.01 9.55
N GLY A 226 -6.03 -5.51 10.35
CA GLY A 226 -5.88 -4.27 11.10
C GLY A 226 -5.87 -2.98 10.27
N ALA A 227 -6.07 -3.04 8.95
CA ALA A 227 -6.08 -1.87 8.09
C ALA A 227 -7.15 -0.85 8.51
N LEU A 228 -6.79 0.43 8.53
CA LEU A 228 -7.72 1.54 8.78
C LEU A 228 -8.43 1.90 7.48
N ILE A 229 -9.73 1.68 7.44
CA ILE A 229 -10.53 1.85 6.23
C ILE A 229 -11.81 2.60 6.59
N GLY A 230 -12.08 3.70 5.89
CA GLY A 230 -13.26 4.50 6.16
C GLY A 230 -13.38 5.70 5.23
N PHE A 231 -14.41 6.54 5.44
CA PHE A 231 -14.55 7.79 4.67
C PHE A 231 -13.86 8.95 5.41
N ALA A 232 -14.41 9.38 6.53
CA ALA A 232 -13.77 10.39 7.39
C ALA A 232 -12.84 9.71 8.39
N GLY A 233 -11.70 10.31 8.67
CA GLY A 233 -10.78 9.78 9.68
C GLY A 233 -11.39 9.80 11.10
N PRO A 234 -11.00 8.87 12.00
CA PRO A 234 -11.57 8.75 13.35
C PRO A 234 -11.56 10.09 14.11
N ARG A 235 -10.45 10.83 14.07
CA ARG A 235 -10.32 12.14 14.72
C ARG A 235 -11.35 13.15 14.23
N VAL A 236 -11.64 13.18 12.93
CA VAL A 236 -12.62 14.09 12.35
C VAL A 236 -14.02 13.73 12.83
N ILE A 237 -14.35 12.44 12.89
CA ILE A 237 -15.64 11.96 13.38
C ILE A 237 -15.80 12.34 14.85
N GLU A 238 -14.84 12.00 15.71
CA GLU A 238 -14.87 12.31 17.15
C GLU A 238 -15.04 13.82 17.43
N GLN A 239 -14.30 14.65 16.67
CA GLN A 239 -14.44 16.11 16.79
C GLN A 239 -15.80 16.63 16.34
N THR A 240 -16.42 15.99 15.34
CA THR A 240 -17.69 16.41 14.77
C THR A 240 -18.87 15.96 15.66
N VAL A 241 -18.91 14.68 16.05
CA VAL A 241 -19.99 14.13 16.88
C VAL A 241 -19.75 14.34 18.38
N ARG A 242 -18.53 14.69 18.78
CA ARG A 242 -18.10 14.90 20.18
C ARG A 242 -18.29 13.66 21.07
N GLU A 243 -18.19 12.49 20.48
CA GLU A 243 -18.25 11.20 21.15
C GLU A 243 -16.99 10.40 20.90
N LYS A 244 -16.63 9.55 21.85
CA LYS A 244 -15.50 8.62 21.70
C LYS A 244 -15.95 7.42 20.86
N LEU A 245 -15.18 7.10 19.83
CA LEU A 245 -15.46 5.97 18.96
C LEU A 245 -15.18 4.63 19.65
N PRO A 246 -15.93 3.56 19.32
CA PRO A 246 -15.68 2.22 19.84
C PRO A 246 -14.27 1.73 19.48
N ASP A 247 -13.71 0.87 20.32
CA ASP A 247 -12.44 0.21 20.03
C ASP A 247 -12.55 -0.61 18.73
N GLY A 248 -11.53 -0.51 17.87
CA GLY A 248 -11.52 -1.19 16.57
C GLY A 248 -12.40 -0.54 15.49
N PHE A 249 -13.03 0.60 15.75
CA PHE A 249 -13.81 1.31 14.75
C PHE A 249 -13.01 1.60 13.48
N GLN A 250 -13.62 1.34 12.32
CA GLN A 250 -12.98 1.47 10.98
C GLN A 250 -11.77 0.55 10.76
N ARG A 251 -11.52 -0.46 11.59
CA ARG A 251 -10.53 -1.50 11.28
C ARG A 251 -11.14 -2.57 10.38
N ALA A 252 -10.28 -3.25 9.63
CA ALA A 252 -10.70 -4.30 8.70
C ALA A 252 -11.62 -5.33 9.35
N GLU A 253 -11.31 -5.76 10.57
CA GLU A 253 -12.09 -6.74 11.35
C GLU A 253 -13.50 -6.25 11.64
N PHE A 254 -13.63 -4.97 12.04
CA PHE A 254 -14.92 -4.34 12.25
C PHE A 254 -15.74 -4.28 10.96
N LEU A 255 -15.12 -3.91 9.85
CA LEU A 255 -15.79 -3.80 8.55
C LEU A 255 -16.21 -5.16 8.00
N LEU A 256 -15.42 -6.21 8.23
CA LEU A 256 -15.80 -7.58 7.90
C LEU A 256 -17.03 -8.02 8.70
N GLU A 257 -17.07 -7.78 10.02
CA GLU A 257 -18.24 -8.05 10.87
C GLU A 257 -19.49 -7.33 10.37
N LYS A 258 -19.35 -6.10 9.86
CA LYS A 258 -20.48 -5.30 9.31
C LYS A 258 -20.83 -5.63 7.86
N GLY A 259 -20.14 -6.58 7.23
CA GLY A 259 -20.41 -7.00 5.85
C GLY A 259 -19.95 -6.02 4.77
N ALA A 260 -19.02 -5.11 5.11
CA ALA A 260 -18.43 -4.18 4.15
C ALA A 260 -17.21 -4.77 3.41
N LEU A 261 -16.66 -5.87 3.89
CA LEU A 261 -15.58 -6.63 3.28
C LEU A 261 -16.00 -8.08 3.06
N ASP A 262 -15.43 -8.72 2.04
CA ASP A 262 -15.61 -10.14 1.78
C ASP A 262 -14.60 -11.01 2.54
N MET A 263 -13.36 -10.55 2.66
CA MET A 263 -12.29 -11.30 3.31
C MET A 263 -11.24 -10.39 3.93
N ILE A 264 -10.60 -10.88 5.01
CA ILE A 264 -9.32 -10.35 5.50
C ILE A 264 -8.24 -11.37 5.15
N VAL A 265 -7.19 -10.92 4.47
CA VAL A 265 -6.11 -11.79 3.99
C VAL A 265 -4.76 -11.27 4.47
N ASP A 266 -4.03 -12.11 5.19
CA ASP A 266 -2.65 -11.82 5.56
C ASP A 266 -1.79 -11.67 4.30
N ARG A 267 -0.93 -10.64 4.25
CA ARG A 267 -0.07 -10.32 3.11
C ARG A 267 0.75 -11.52 2.62
N ARG A 268 1.19 -12.38 3.53
CA ARG A 268 1.99 -13.56 3.24
C ARG A 268 1.22 -14.61 2.42
N ARG A 269 -0.12 -14.56 2.44
CA ARG A 269 -1.02 -15.42 1.67
C ARG A 269 -1.70 -14.71 0.50
N LEU A 270 -1.55 -13.38 0.43
CA LEU A 270 -2.30 -12.54 -0.50
C LEU A 270 -2.05 -12.92 -1.97
N ARG A 271 -0.81 -13.24 -2.33
CA ARG A 271 -0.45 -13.66 -3.70
C ARG A 271 -1.17 -14.95 -4.11
N GLU A 272 -1.24 -15.91 -3.22
CA GLU A 272 -1.94 -17.18 -3.47
C GLU A 272 -3.45 -16.99 -3.58
N GLU A 273 -4.05 -16.27 -2.62
CA GLU A 273 -5.50 -16.00 -2.62
C GLU A 273 -5.92 -15.16 -3.82
N LEU A 274 -5.13 -14.19 -4.23
CA LEU A 274 -5.40 -13.37 -5.41
C LEU A 274 -5.41 -14.22 -6.68
N ALA A 275 -4.41 -15.07 -6.87
CA ALA A 275 -4.35 -15.98 -8.02
C ALA A 275 -5.56 -16.93 -8.07
N ARG A 276 -5.93 -17.50 -6.91
CA ARG A 276 -7.09 -18.37 -6.78
C ARG A 276 -8.40 -17.66 -7.11
N LEU A 277 -8.61 -16.46 -6.56
CA LEU A 277 -9.82 -15.66 -6.82
C LEU A 277 -9.91 -15.23 -8.29
N ALA A 278 -8.80 -14.74 -8.86
CA ALA A 278 -8.78 -14.33 -10.26
C ALA A 278 -9.13 -15.50 -11.20
N ALA A 279 -8.52 -16.67 -11.01
CA ALA A 279 -8.83 -17.86 -11.80
C ALA A 279 -10.30 -18.31 -11.61
N LEU A 280 -10.79 -18.32 -10.37
CA LEU A 280 -12.18 -18.72 -10.07
C LEU A 280 -13.19 -17.79 -10.77
N LEU A 281 -13.00 -16.48 -10.67
CA LEU A 281 -13.92 -15.49 -11.27
C LEU A 281 -13.85 -15.52 -12.80
N MET A 282 -12.70 -15.83 -13.36
CA MET A 282 -12.52 -16.04 -14.81
C MET A 282 -12.98 -17.43 -15.28
N ARG A 283 -13.36 -18.34 -14.38
CA ARG A 283 -13.73 -19.72 -14.65
C ARG A 283 -12.59 -20.53 -15.28
N GLU A 284 -11.38 -20.20 -14.90
CA GLU A 284 -10.17 -20.91 -15.31
C GLU A 284 -9.74 -21.95 -14.26
N PRO A 285 -8.93 -22.93 -14.64
CA PRO A 285 -8.36 -23.87 -13.67
C PRO A 285 -7.60 -23.16 -12.56
N ALA A 286 -7.64 -23.73 -11.35
CA ALA A 286 -6.84 -23.21 -10.25
C ALA A 286 -5.35 -23.21 -10.62
N PRO A 287 -4.60 -22.14 -10.27
CA PRO A 287 -3.17 -22.09 -10.54
C PRO A 287 -2.45 -23.27 -9.85
N ALA A 288 -1.44 -23.80 -10.52
CA ALA A 288 -0.62 -24.88 -9.97
C ALA A 288 0.00 -24.48 -8.63
N GLY A 289 0.06 -25.43 -7.70
CA GLY A 289 0.54 -25.23 -6.33
C GLY A 289 2.02 -24.81 -6.23
#